data_5c0434aaa6efeaaf35f3e0367301be3d
#
_entry.id   5c0434aaa6efeaaf35f3e0367301be3d
#
_cell.length_a   1.000
_cell.length_b   1.000
_cell.length_c   1.000
_cell.angle_alpha   90.00
_cell.angle_beta   90.00
_cell.angle_gamma   90.00
#
_symmetry.space_group_name_H-M   'P 1'
#
loop_
_entity.id
_entity.type
_entity.pdbx_description
1 polymer ?
#
loop_
_entity_poly.entity_id
_entity_poly.type
_entity_poly.pdbx_seq_one_letter_code
_entity_poly.pdbx_strand_id
1 'polypeptide(L)'
;VLRSLAFCFFALVAAAAEPAVERLFVLGDWGWADPDLERQYSLVRQNADLQRAVAKAMATQASKEPVSAVVTTGDNFYPSGVKSATDPRWSTSFEQVYAAPALQVPWIASLGNHDHDHENSAQAQVDYAAKSKGRWIMPARYYAHHLPVQDIRVIVLDACSLSPRWNSRYFSAEAERETATQWAWVETELAKPARWKVVVGHLPIRSHGIHSTEPEYIRRLTPLLEKHRVQLYLNGHNHHAELVKEKGVAYVTCGNGSDLYPIGSGQGSEFIGAYAGFTALDFGREELVIRFFDAEGKVRHRAIQPR
;
A
#
# COMPACT_ATOMS: atom_id res chain seq x y z
N VAL A 1 46.73 -45.43 -42.14
CA VAL A 1 46.80 -44.19 -41.33
C VAL A 1 45.37 -43.70 -41.10
N LEU A 2 44.73 -44.14 -39.99
CA LEU A 2 43.40 -43.58 -39.55
C LEU A 2 43.64 -42.34 -38.69
N ARG A 3 43.07 -41.20 -39.11
CA ARG A 3 42.99 -39.98 -38.30
C ARG A 3 41.66 -40.00 -37.53
N SER A 4 41.74 -40.12 -36.20
CA SER A 4 40.60 -39.92 -35.32
C SER A 4 40.31 -38.42 -35.19
N LEU A 5 39.11 -38.00 -35.61
CA LEU A 5 38.58 -36.68 -35.30
C LEU A 5 37.90 -36.73 -33.92
N ALA A 6 38.46 -36.03 -32.94
CA ALA A 6 37.84 -35.80 -31.66
C ALA A 6 36.82 -34.64 -31.79
N PHE A 7 35.52 -34.94 -31.64
CA PHE A 7 34.48 -33.94 -31.51
C PHE A 7 34.43 -33.46 -30.04
N CYS A 8 34.89 -32.23 -29.81
CA CYS A 8 34.61 -31.55 -28.51
C CYS A 8 33.18 -31.06 -28.48
N PHE A 9 32.32 -31.69 -27.67
CA PHE A 9 31.02 -31.16 -27.32
C PHE A 9 31.21 -30.02 -26.29
N PHE A 10 31.07 -28.79 -26.73
CA PHE A 10 30.85 -27.66 -25.78
C PHE A 10 29.42 -27.72 -25.30
N ALA A 11 29.22 -28.15 -24.05
CA ALA A 11 27.94 -28.00 -23.35
C ALA A 11 27.75 -26.51 -23.07
N LEU A 12 26.82 -25.86 -23.77
CA LEU A 12 26.31 -24.53 -23.40
C LEU A 12 25.52 -24.69 -22.11
N VAL A 13 26.13 -24.33 -20.97
CA VAL A 13 25.39 -24.13 -19.73
C VAL A 13 24.61 -22.84 -19.90
N ALA A 14 23.32 -22.96 -20.23
CA ALA A 14 22.41 -21.83 -20.18
C ALA A 14 22.41 -21.30 -18.75
N ALA A 15 22.94 -20.10 -18.53
CA ALA A 15 22.79 -19.41 -17.26
C ALA A 15 21.30 -19.26 -17.01
N ALA A 16 20.80 -19.88 -15.93
CA ALA A 16 19.43 -19.68 -15.51
C ALA A 16 19.24 -18.18 -15.26
N ALA A 17 18.29 -17.57 -15.99
CA ALA A 17 17.96 -16.18 -15.75
C ALA A 17 17.61 -16.01 -14.27
N GLU A 18 18.16 -14.98 -13.61
CA GLU A 18 17.79 -14.61 -12.24
C GLU A 18 16.25 -14.55 -12.15
N PRO A 19 15.64 -15.13 -11.10
CA PRO A 19 14.19 -15.11 -10.98
C PRO A 19 13.71 -13.66 -10.95
N ALA A 20 12.79 -13.33 -11.85
CA ALA A 20 12.25 -11.98 -11.98
C ALA A 20 11.70 -11.52 -10.62
N VAL A 21 12.13 -10.35 -10.14
CA VAL A 21 11.59 -9.70 -8.95
C VAL A 21 10.46 -8.78 -9.38
N GLU A 22 9.30 -8.89 -8.73
CA GLU A 22 8.21 -7.93 -8.89
C GLU A 22 8.22 -6.97 -7.72
N ARG A 23 8.50 -5.69 -7.99
CA ARG A 23 8.68 -4.67 -6.97
C ARG A 23 7.46 -3.77 -6.88
N LEU A 24 6.99 -3.56 -5.66
CA LEU A 24 5.95 -2.58 -5.33
C LEU A 24 6.50 -1.55 -4.35
N PHE A 25 6.06 -0.28 -4.48
CA PHE A 25 6.18 0.67 -3.39
C PHE A 25 4.86 0.75 -2.64
N VAL A 26 4.91 1.06 -1.34
CA VAL A 26 3.75 1.24 -0.47
C VAL A 26 3.83 2.59 0.20
N LEU A 27 2.72 3.33 0.19
CA LEU A 27 2.59 4.68 0.72
C LEU A 27 1.18 4.85 1.30
N GLY A 28 1.06 5.47 2.46
CA GLY A 28 -0.21 5.85 3.07
C GLY A 28 -0.14 7.22 3.72
N ASP A 29 -1.30 7.84 3.97
CA ASP A 29 -1.43 9.06 4.75
C ASP A 29 -0.59 10.22 4.17
N TRP A 30 -0.83 10.57 2.89
CA TRP A 30 0.14 11.36 2.11
C TRP A 30 -0.35 12.67 1.47
N GLY A 31 -1.60 12.82 1.08
CA GLY A 31 -2.08 13.85 0.16
C GLY A 31 -2.32 15.24 0.76
N TRP A 32 -1.26 15.89 1.26
CA TRP A 32 -1.30 17.22 1.88
C TRP A 32 -0.97 18.39 0.94
N ALA A 33 -0.39 18.13 -0.25
CA ALA A 33 0.04 19.20 -1.15
C ALA A 33 -1.17 19.92 -1.80
N ASP A 34 -1.60 20.99 -1.13
CA ASP A 34 -2.66 21.90 -1.57
C ASP A 34 -2.17 23.34 -1.44
N PRO A 35 -1.88 24.05 -2.58
CA PRO A 35 -1.31 25.38 -2.55
C PRO A 35 -2.16 26.43 -1.82
N ASP A 36 -3.48 26.26 -1.78
CA ASP A 36 -4.36 27.19 -1.09
C ASP A 36 -4.31 27.01 0.42
N LEU A 37 -4.30 25.76 0.88
CA LEU A 37 -4.17 25.43 2.29
C LEU A 37 -2.73 25.69 2.80
N GLU A 38 -1.72 25.39 2.00
CA GLU A 38 -0.31 25.66 2.36
C GLU A 38 -0.03 27.14 2.60
N ARG A 39 -0.71 28.05 1.89
CA ARG A 39 -0.61 29.49 2.13
C ARG A 39 -1.23 29.93 3.45
N GLN A 40 -2.24 29.24 3.91
CA GLN A 40 -3.01 29.60 5.09
C GLN A 40 -2.49 28.93 6.38
N TYR A 41 -1.96 27.70 6.28
CA TYR A 41 -1.63 26.89 7.44
C TYR A 41 -0.21 26.33 7.36
N SER A 42 0.62 26.69 8.36
CA SER A 42 2.03 26.27 8.41
C SER A 42 2.18 24.73 8.55
N LEU A 43 1.27 24.08 9.29
CA LEU A 43 1.29 22.62 9.43
C LEU A 43 1.03 21.92 8.09
N VAL A 44 0.06 22.40 7.31
CA VAL A 44 -0.22 21.85 5.97
C VAL A 44 0.99 21.98 5.08
N ARG A 45 1.67 23.13 5.12
CA ARG A 45 2.93 23.34 4.35
C ARG A 45 4.01 22.36 4.77
N GLN A 46 4.21 22.15 6.07
CA GLN A 46 5.18 21.18 6.58
C GLN A 46 4.90 19.78 6.08
N ASN A 47 3.64 19.32 6.15
CA ASN A 47 3.23 18.00 5.69
C ASN A 47 3.37 17.87 4.17
N ALA A 48 3.02 18.91 3.41
CA ALA A 48 3.19 18.93 1.97
C ALA A 48 4.68 18.87 1.57
N ASP A 49 5.57 19.53 2.31
CA ASP A 49 7.01 19.45 2.08
C ASP A 49 7.56 18.04 2.36
N LEU A 50 7.08 17.37 3.42
CA LEU A 50 7.41 15.97 3.69
C LEU A 50 6.90 15.06 2.57
N GLN A 51 5.66 15.23 2.10
CA GLN A 51 5.12 14.49 0.96
C GLN A 51 6.01 14.62 -0.29
N ARG A 52 6.43 15.85 -0.63
CA ARG A 52 7.32 16.11 -1.78
C ARG A 52 8.70 15.47 -1.60
N ALA A 53 9.24 15.48 -0.38
CA ALA A 53 10.51 14.82 -0.07
C ALA A 53 10.41 13.31 -0.24
N VAL A 54 9.34 12.67 0.26
CA VAL A 54 9.06 11.25 0.06
C VAL A 54 8.92 10.92 -1.43
N ALA A 55 8.13 11.70 -2.18
CA ALA A 55 7.98 11.50 -3.63
C ALA A 55 9.31 11.56 -4.38
N LYS A 56 10.20 12.49 -4.01
CA LYS A 56 11.56 12.60 -4.56
C LYS A 56 12.41 11.35 -4.25
N ALA A 57 12.34 10.85 -3.02
CA ALA A 57 13.04 9.64 -2.61
C ALA A 57 12.51 8.42 -3.36
N MET A 58 11.18 8.27 -3.49
CA MET A 58 10.53 7.21 -4.29
C MET A 58 11.01 7.27 -5.76
N ALA A 59 10.99 8.45 -6.39
CA ALA A 59 11.46 8.64 -7.76
C ALA A 59 12.93 8.24 -7.95
N THR A 60 13.78 8.60 -7.00
CA THR A 60 15.20 8.25 -7.00
C THR A 60 15.42 6.74 -6.90
N GLN A 61 14.67 6.06 -6.02
CA GLN A 61 14.77 4.61 -5.87
C GLN A 61 14.18 3.88 -7.09
N ALA A 62 13.01 4.31 -7.59
CA ALA A 62 12.37 3.70 -8.76
C ALA A 62 13.22 3.84 -10.04
N SER A 63 14.02 4.90 -10.15
CA SER A 63 14.96 5.09 -11.28
C SER A 63 16.15 4.12 -11.24
N LYS A 64 16.55 3.67 -10.04
CA LYS A 64 17.62 2.67 -9.86
C LYS A 64 17.09 1.25 -9.98
N GLU A 65 15.93 1.03 -9.40
CA GLU A 65 15.28 -0.27 -9.28
C GLU A 65 13.80 -0.10 -9.69
N PRO A 66 13.45 -0.39 -10.96
CA PRO A 66 12.09 -0.18 -11.48
C PRO A 66 11.01 -0.85 -10.63
N VAL A 67 9.86 -0.17 -10.49
CA VAL A 67 8.69 -0.65 -9.76
C VAL A 67 7.56 -1.00 -10.72
N SER A 68 6.80 -2.05 -10.41
CA SER A 68 5.65 -2.48 -11.20
C SER A 68 4.40 -1.67 -10.87
N ALA A 69 4.25 -1.27 -9.60
CA ALA A 69 3.13 -0.47 -9.13
C ALA A 69 3.44 0.21 -7.79
N VAL A 70 2.62 1.21 -7.44
CA VAL A 70 2.53 1.76 -6.09
C VAL A 70 1.22 1.29 -5.46
N VAL A 71 1.24 0.88 -4.20
CA VAL A 71 0.05 0.55 -3.41
C VAL A 71 -0.17 1.67 -2.40
N THR A 72 -1.38 2.24 -2.33
CA THR A 72 -1.70 3.19 -1.26
C THR A 72 -2.51 2.53 -0.17
N THR A 73 -2.23 2.87 1.09
CA THR A 73 -2.93 2.33 2.25
C THR A 73 -4.03 3.24 2.78
N GLY A 74 -4.53 4.16 1.96
CA GLY A 74 -5.61 5.09 2.32
C GLY A 74 -5.12 6.45 2.82
N ASP A 75 -6.08 7.31 3.14
CA ASP A 75 -5.89 8.71 3.45
C ASP A 75 -5.08 9.40 2.34
N ASN A 76 -5.64 9.28 1.13
CA ASN A 76 -4.98 9.72 -0.10
C ASN A 76 -5.03 11.24 -0.26
N PHE A 77 -6.00 11.91 0.34
CA PHE A 77 -6.18 13.37 0.24
C PHE A 77 -6.65 13.98 1.56
N TYR A 78 -5.84 14.84 2.14
CA TYR A 78 -6.14 15.58 3.35
C TYR A 78 -6.71 16.98 3.06
N PRO A 79 -7.49 17.61 4.01
CA PRO A 79 -7.93 16.99 5.28
C PRO A 79 -9.17 16.08 5.15
N SER A 80 -9.89 16.07 4.03
CA SER A 80 -11.20 15.40 3.92
C SER A 80 -11.48 14.89 2.50
N GLY A 81 -10.52 14.24 1.88
CA GLY A 81 -10.67 13.64 0.55
C GLY A 81 -10.86 14.65 -0.57
N VAL A 82 -11.24 14.20 -1.76
CA VAL A 82 -11.52 15.02 -2.96
C VAL A 82 -13.03 15.12 -3.20
N LYS A 83 -13.50 16.24 -3.76
CA LYS A 83 -14.94 16.50 -3.96
C LYS A 83 -15.51 15.85 -5.23
N SER A 84 -14.66 15.59 -6.22
CA SER A 84 -15.06 15.00 -7.50
C SER A 84 -13.86 14.45 -8.25
N ALA A 85 -14.09 13.70 -9.33
CA ALA A 85 -13.05 13.26 -10.24
C ALA A 85 -12.37 14.41 -11.05
N THR A 86 -12.76 15.66 -10.81
CA THR A 86 -12.15 16.87 -11.39
C THR A 86 -11.67 17.86 -10.32
N ASP A 87 -11.59 17.43 -9.07
CA ASP A 87 -11.04 18.22 -7.97
C ASP A 87 -9.59 18.64 -8.31
N PRO A 88 -9.22 19.91 -8.14
CA PRO A 88 -7.85 20.38 -8.44
C PRO A 88 -6.75 19.61 -7.70
N ARG A 89 -7.05 19.02 -6.53
CA ARG A 89 -6.08 18.24 -5.73
C ARG A 89 -5.59 16.98 -6.44
N TRP A 90 -6.34 16.45 -7.42
CA TRP A 90 -5.78 15.41 -8.29
C TRP A 90 -4.50 15.89 -8.98
N SER A 91 -4.48 17.14 -9.45
CA SER A 91 -3.29 17.72 -10.03
C SER A 91 -2.24 18.09 -8.99
N THR A 92 -2.62 18.84 -7.95
CA THR A 92 -1.67 19.45 -7.01
C THR A 92 -1.08 18.46 -6.01
N SER A 93 -1.89 17.52 -5.51
CA SER A 93 -1.46 16.55 -4.48
C SER A 93 -0.98 15.22 -5.08
N PHE A 94 -1.39 14.86 -6.30
CA PHE A 94 -1.04 13.57 -6.90
C PHE A 94 -0.20 13.72 -8.17
N GLU A 95 -0.76 14.26 -9.27
CA GLU A 95 -0.12 14.20 -10.58
C GLU A 95 1.19 14.98 -10.63
N GLN A 96 1.26 16.18 -10.03
CA GLN A 96 2.45 17.02 -10.01
C GLN A 96 3.49 16.53 -9.00
N VAL A 97 3.06 16.05 -7.84
CA VAL A 97 3.97 15.57 -6.80
C VAL A 97 4.70 14.29 -7.25
N TYR A 98 3.96 13.37 -7.88
CA TYR A 98 4.51 12.10 -8.37
C TYR A 98 4.73 12.09 -9.89
N ALA A 99 5.13 13.25 -10.46
CA ALA A 99 5.30 13.43 -11.90
C ALA A 99 6.52 12.72 -12.51
N ALA A 100 7.48 12.28 -11.68
CA ALA A 100 8.71 11.64 -12.16
C ALA A 100 8.41 10.44 -13.08
N PRO A 101 9.11 10.28 -14.23
CA PRO A 101 8.84 9.18 -15.18
C PRO A 101 8.85 7.79 -14.54
N ALA A 102 9.76 7.55 -13.59
CA ALA A 102 9.85 6.26 -12.89
C ALA A 102 8.66 5.96 -11.97
N LEU A 103 7.78 6.94 -11.67
CA LEU A 103 6.56 6.80 -10.89
C LEU A 103 5.29 6.85 -11.76
N GLN A 104 5.42 6.89 -13.10
CA GLN A 104 4.30 6.79 -14.03
C GLN A 104 3.89 5.31 -14.22
N VAL A 105 3.61 4.64 -13.12
CA VAL A 105 3.18 3.25 -13.00
C VAL A 105 1.75 3.21 -12.43
N PRO A 106 1.05 2.06 -12.48
CA PRO A 106 -0.24 1.92 -11.80
C PRO A 106 -0.14 2.17 -10.28
N TRP A 107 -1.11 2.90 -9.74
CA TRP A 107 -1.30 3.12 -8.30
C TRP A 107 -2.55 2.35 -7.85
N ILE A 108 -2.36 1.26 -7.13
CA ILE A 108 -3.41 0.40 -6.58
C ILE A 108 -3.87 1.05 -5.28
N ALA A 109 -5.03 1.72 -5.29
CA ALA A 109 -5.42 2.62 -4.23
C ALA A 109 -6.44 2.02 -3.27
N SER A 110 -6.23 2.24 -1.96
CA SER A 110 -7.18 1.95 -0.89
C SER A 110 -7.75 3.26 -0.34
N LEU A 111 -8.91 3.21 0.29
CA LEU A 111 -9.53 4.34 0.99
C LEU A 111 -9.16 4.32 2.48
N GLY A 112 -8.94 5.51 3.06
CA GLY A 112 -8.83 5.73 4.48
C GLY A 112 -10.00 6.53 5.04
N ASN A 113 -9.96 6.88 6.32
CA ASN A 113 -11.07 7.59 6.96
C ASN A 113 -11.20 9.04 6.46
N HIS A 114 -10.10 9.74 6.16
CA HIS A 114 -10.15 11.07 5.58
C HIS A 114 -10.72 11.07 4.13
N ASP A 115 -10.59 9.95 3.41
CA ASP A 115 -11.21 9.78 2.10
C ASP A 115 -12.73 9.60 2.18
N HIS A 116 -13.29 9.36 3.38
CA HIS A 116 -14.73 9.30 3.65
C HIS A 116 -15.29 10.56 4.33
N ASP A 117 -14.46 11.48 4.84
CA ASP A 117 -14.92 12.68 5.55
C ASP A 117 -15.75 13.65 4.67
N HIS A 118 -15.60 13.62 3.35
CA HIS A 118 -16.51 14.28 2.42
C HIS A 118 -17.40 13.22 1.76
N GLU A 119 -18.72 13.44 1.76
CA GLU A 119 -19.76 12.48 1.33
C GLU A 119 -19.52 11.81 -0.05
N ASN A 120 -18.91 12.54 -1.00
CA ASN A 120 -18.66 12.04 -2.34
C ASN A 120 -17.22 11.58 -2.60
N SER A 121 -16.33 11.72 -1.62
CA SER A 121 -14.89 11.56 -1.88
C SER A 121 -14.51 10.14 -2.28
N ALA A 122 -15.03 9.13 -1.62
CA ALA A 122 -14.77 7.74 -1.98
C ALA A 122 -15.21 7.44 -3.43
N GLN A 123 -16.42 7.90 -3.82
CA GLN A 123 -16.92 7.74 -5.19
C GLN A 123 -16.11 8.57 -6.19
N ALA A 124 -15.69 9.79 -5.82
CA ALA A 124 -14.86 10.64 -6.67
C ALA A 124 -13.50 9.96 -7.01
N GLN A 125 -12.94 9.19 -6.10
CA GLN A 125 -11.71 8.42 -6.34
C GLN A 125 -11.95 7.23 -7.28
N VAL A 126 -13.08 6.55 -7.15
CA VAL A 126 -13.52 5.52 -8.10
C VAL A 126 -13.74 6.11 -9.50
N ASP A 127 -14.43 7.25 -9.58
CA ASP A 127 -14.69 7.92 -10.86
C ASP A 127 -13.42 8.46 -11.53
N TYR A 128 -12.43 8.88 -10.74
CA TYR A 128 -11.13 9.32 -11.25
C TYR A 128 -10.35 8.18 -11.92
N ALA A 129 -10.50 6.96 -11.47
CA ALA A 129 -9.85 5.80 -12.07
C ALA A 129 -10.14 5.69 -13.58
N ALA A 130 -11.38 5.96 -14.01
CA ALA A 130 -11.76 5.96 -15.42
C ALA A 130 -11.06 7.07 -16.24
N LYS A 131 -10.64 8.18 -15.60
CA LYS A 131 -9.98 9.34 -16.25
C LYS A 131 -8.46 9.23 -16.23
N SER A 132 -7.89 8.49 -15.29
CA SER A 132 -6.45 8.39 -15.00
C SER A 132 -5.65 7.61 -16.05
N LYS A 133 -6.32 7.05 -17.08
CA LYS A 133 -5.70 6.20 -18.13
C LYS A 133 -4.89 5.02 -17.57
N GLY A 134 -5.37 4.43 -16.45
CA GLY A 134 -4.73 3.28 -15.82
C GLY A 134 -3.67 3.62 -14.76
N ARG A 135 -3.40 4.90 -14.50
CA ARG A 135 -2.49 5.31 -13.45
C ARG A 135 -3.09 5.15 -12.05
N TRP A 136 -4.36 5.51 -11.85
CA TRP A 136 -5.10 5.29 -10.61
C TRP A 136 -6.00 4.07 -10.76
N ILE A 137 -5.74 3.02 -10.00
CA ILE A 137 -6.50 1.77 -10.02
C ILE A 137 -7.40 1.74 -8.80
N MET A 138 -8.68 2.01 -9.00
CA MET A 138 -9.75 1.91 -8.00
C MET A 138 -11.08 1.66 -8.71
N PRO A 139 -11.33 0.44 -9.21
CA PRO A 139 -12.56 0.12 -9.94
C PRO A 139 -13.81 0.11 -9.05
N ALA A 140 -13.62 -0.01 -7.74
CA ALA A 140 -14.64 0.05 -6.69
C ALA A 140 -13.98 0.41 -5.37
N ARG A 141 -14.78 0.65 -4.29
CA ARG A 141 -14.25 0.93 -2.95
C ARG A 141 -13.46 -0.24 -2.36
N TYR A 142 -13.82 -1.47 -2.76
CA TYR A 142 -13.05 -2.68 -2.45
C TYR A 142 -12.97 -3.56 -3.70
N TYR A 143 -11.84 -4.15 -3.93
CA TYR A 143 -11.56 -4.92 -5.15
C TYR A 143 -10.32 -5.78 -4.99
N ALA A 144 -10.08 -6.67 -5.97
CA ALA A 144 -8.83 -7.40 -6.08
C ALA A 144 -8.10 -7.02 -7.39
N HIS A 145 -6.78 -6.87 -7.31
CA HIS A 145 -5.91 -6.64 -8.43
C HIS A 145 -4.85 -7.74 -8.53
N HIS A 146 -4.57 -8.23 -9.73
CA HIS A 146 -3.60 -9.29 -9.96
C HIS A 146 -2.37 -8.76 -10.68
N LEU A 147 -1.19 -8.99 -10.10
CA LEU A 147 0.10 -8.69 -10.70
C LEU A 147 0.73 -10.03 -11.14
N PRO A 148 0.98 -10.22 -12.45
CA PRO A 148 1.20 -11.56 -12.99
C PRO A 148 2.63 -12.09 -12.88
N VAL A 149 3.65 -11.22 -12.73
CA VAL A 149 5.06 -11.65 -12.77
C VAL A 149 5.40 -12.61 -11.63
N GLN A 150 5.00 -12.28 -10.41
CA GLN A 150 5.16 -13.15 -9.24
C GLN A 150 3.84 -13.72 -8.73
N ASP A 151 2.75 -13.64 -9.52
CA ASP A 151 1.43 -14.12 -9.16
C ASP A 151 0.95 -13.54 -7.81
N ILE A 152 0.95 -12.21 -7.72
CA ILE A 152 0.55 -11.47 -6.53
C ILE A 152 -0.92 -11.09 -6.64
N ARG A 153 -1.72 -11.50 -5.67
CA ARG A 153 -3.10 -11.05 -5.51
C ARG A 153 -3.17 -9.98 -4.44
N VAL A 154 -3.41 -8.73 -4.86
CA VAL A 154 -3.64 -7.60 -3.99
C VAL A 154 -5.15 -7.46 -3.74
N ILE A 155 -5.58 -7.65 -2.50
CA ILE A 155 -6.99 -7.60 -2.06
C ILE A 155 -7.16 -6.31 -1.28
N VAL A 156 -7.80 -5.32 -1.89
CA VAL A 156 -8.01 -3.98 -1.33
C VAL A 156 -9.36 -3.93 -0.65
N LEU A 157 -9.37 -3.51 0.62
CA LEU A 157 -10.55 -3.40 1.46
C LEU A 157 -10.96 -1.93 1.63
N ASP A 158 -12.25 -1.67 1.70
CA ASP A 158 -12.78 -0.48 2.36
C ASP A 158 -12.89 -0.79 3.86
N ALA A 159 -11.79 -0.58 4.59
CA ALA A 159 -11.70 -0.93 6.00
C ALA A 159 -12.66 -0.11 6.88
N CYS A 160 -12.99 1.13 6.48
CA CYS A 160 -13.94 1.98 7.20
C CYS A 160 -15.35 1.37 7.17
N SER A 161 -15.78 0.80 6.06
CA SER A 161 -17.09 0.14 5.98
C SER A 161 -17.13 -1.18 6.76
N LEU A 162 -15.99 -1.83 7.00
CA LEU A 162 -15.89 -3.08 7.75
C LEU A 162 -15.78 -2.88 9.27
N SER A 163 -15.41 -1.68 9.73
CA SER A 163 -15.28 -1.34 11.15
C SER A 163 -16.59 -0.73 11.66
N PRO A 164 -17.22 -1.27 12.72
CA PRO A 164 -18.46 -0.72 13.28
C PRO A 164 -18.36 0.77 13.66
N ARG A 165 -17.22 1.19 14.21
CA ARG A 165 -16.99 2.59 14.61
C ARG A 165 -17.05 3.54 13.42
N TRP A 166 -16.29 3.23 12.36
CA TRP A 166 -16.20 4.07 11.17
C TRP A 166 -17.44 3.91 10.28
N ASN A 167 -18.00 2.70 10.24
CA ASN A 167 -19.26 2.44 9.55
C ASN A 167 -20.39 3.33 10.07
N SER A 168 -20.58 3.40 11.38
CA SER A 168 -21.61 4.26 11.98
C SER A 168 -21.39 5.75 11.75
N ARG A 169 -20.13 6.17 11.49
CA ARG A 169 -19.80 7.58 11.25
C ARG A 169 -20.09 8.01 9.81
N TYR A 170 -19.80 7.14 8.84
CA TYR A 170 -19.79 7.54 7.42
C TYR A 170 -20.93 6.97 6.60
N PHE A 171 -21.61 5.94 7.10
CA PHE A 171 -22.60 5.21 6.32
C PHE A 171 -23.96 5.19 6.99
N SER A 172 -25.03 5.16 6.18
CA SER A 172 -26.42 5.07 6.66
C SER A 172 -26.82 3.62 7.02
N ALA A 173 -28.07 3.42 7.45
CA ALA A 173 -28.61 2.08 7.76
C ALA A 173 -28.50 1.06 6.61
N GLU A 174 -28.39 1.49 5.35
CA GLU A 174 -28.11 0.61 4.21
C GLU A 174 -26.70 0.02 4.23
N ALA A 175 -25.79 0.64 4.96
CA ALA A 175 -24.40 0.26 5.11
C ALA A 175 -24.20 -1.11 5.77
N GLU A 176 -25.08 -1.56 6.63
CA GLU A 176 -24.99 -2.92 7.22
C GLU A 176 -25.04 -4.00 6.13
N ARG A 177 -25.88 -3.79 5.10
CA ARG A 177 -26.00 -4.72 3.97
C ARG A 177 -24.73 -4.71 3.13
N GLU A 178 -24.16 -3.54 2.86
CA GLU A 178 -22.89 -3.39 2.12
C GLU A 178 -21.73 -4.01 2.89
N THR A 179 -21.68 -3.81 4.21
CA THR A 179 -20.68 -4.42 5.08
C THR A 179 -20.74 -5.95 5.03
N ALA A 180 -21.95 -6.52 5.12
CA ALA A 180 -22.14 -7.97 5.01
C ALA A 180 -21.71 -8.50 3.63
N THR A 181 -22.02 -7.75 2.57
CA THR A 181 -21.62 -8.08 1.19
C THR A 181 -20.09 -8.05 1.05
N GLN A 182 -19.43 -7.03 1.59
CA GLN A 182 -17.97 -6.96 1.53
C GLN A 182 -17.32 -8.10 2.32
N TRP A 183 -17.81 -8.46 3.51
CA TRP A 183 -17.28 -9.59 4.27
C TRP A 183 -17.38 -10.92 3.51
N ALA A 184 -18.54 -11.20 2.87
CA ALA A 184 -18.71 -12.39 2.06
C ALA A 184 -17.76 -12.40 0.85
N TRP A 185 -17.56 -11.24 0.23
CA TRP A 185 -16.59 -11.05 -0.85
C TRP A 185 -15.15 -11.29 -0.38
N VAL A 186 -14.77 -10.78 0.80
CA VAL A 186 -13.42 -10.99 1.38
C VAL A 186 -13.11 -12.48 1.53
N GLU A 187 -14.04 -13.27 2.10
CA GLU A 187 -13.86 -14.71 2.24
C GLU A 187 -13.68 -15.40 0.88
N THR A 188 -14.47 -14.99 -0.11
CA THR A 188 -14.40 -15.53 -1.48
C THR A 188 -13.07 -15.18 -2.14
N GLU A 189 -12.59 -13.92 -2.01
CA GLU A 189 -11.35 -13.49 -2.61
C GLU A 189 -10.11 -14.13 -1.96
N LEU A 190 -10.11 -14.25 -0.63
CA LEU A 190 -9.03 -14.90 0.10
C LEU A 190 -8.90 -16.39 -0.22
N ALA A 191 -10.00 -17.06 -0.58
CA ALA A 191 -10.00 -18.48 -0.96
C ALA A 191 -9.35 -18.73 -2.33
N LYS A 192 -9.25 -17.72 -3.21
CA LYS A 192 -8.66 -17.88 -4.54
C LYS A 192 -7.15 -18.14 -4.43
N PRO A 193 -6.61 -19.04 -5.26
CA PRO A 193 -5.17 -19.31 -5.24
C PRO A 193 -4.37 -18.12 -5.78
N ALA A 194 -3.21 -17.89 -5.18
CA ALA A 194 -2.15 -17.01 -5.66
C ALA A 194 -0.86 -17.40 -4.95
N ARG A 195 0.28 -17.10 -5.56
CA ARG A 195 1.58 -17.32 -4.91
C ARG A 195 1.74 -16.38 -3.72
N TRP A 196 1.41 -15.11 -3.89
CA TRP A 196 1.44 -14.09 -2.86
C TRP A 196 0.05 -13.49 -2.67
N LYS A 197 -0.41 -13.44 -1.44
CA LYS A 197 -1.64 -12.75 -1.05
C LYS A 197 -1.29 -11.55 -0.20
N VAL A 198 -1.65 -10.38 -0.69
CA VAL A 198 -1.46 -9.09 -0.01
C VAL A 198 -2.84 -8.51 0.26
N VAL A 199 -3.17 -8.26 1.51
CA VAL A 199 -4.40 -7.57 1.89
C VAL A 199 -4.04 -6.14 2.26
N VAL A 200 -4.78 -5.20 1.70
CA VAL A 200 -4.61 -3.76 1.93
C VAL A 200 -5.86 -3.24 2.60
N GLY A 201 -5.69 -2.66 3.78
CA GLY A 201 -6.75 -1.94 4.49
C GLY A 201 -6.15 -0.75 5.21
N HIS A 202 -6.91 0.34 5.40
CA HIS A 202 -6.36 1.52 6.08
C HIS A 202 -6.16 1.29 7.57
N LEU A 203 -7.13 0.64 8.22
CA LEU A 203 -7.13 0.45 9.67
C LEU A 203 -6.12 -0.62 10.12
N PRO A 204 -5.31 -0.38 11.17
CA PRO A 204 -4.31 -1.33 11.62
C PRO A 204 -4.92 -2.53 12.36
N ILE A 205 -4.29 -3.71 12.19
CA ILE A 205 -4.55 -4.93 12.96
C ILE A 205 -3.51 -5.08 14.08
N ARG A 206 -2.26 -4.83 13.75
CA ARG A 206 -1.11 -4.84 14.67
C ARG A 206 -0.34 -3.55 14.45
N SER A 207 -0.34 -2.66 15.43
CA SER A 207 0.39 -1.40 15.36
C SER A 207 0.48 -0.75 16.76
N HIS A 208 1.56 -0.04 17.02
CA HIS A 208 1.85 0.64 18.26
C HIS A 208 1.84 2.18 18.10
N GLY A 209 0.96 2.68 17.25
CA GLY A 209 0.70 4.13 17.09
C GLY A 209 -0.31 4.65 18.11
N ILE A 210 -0.71 5.91 17.92
CA ILE A 210 -1.66 6.61 18.82
C ILE A 210 -3.11 6.22 18.58
N HIS A 211 -3.45 5.75 17.39
CA HIS A 211 -4.81 5.34 17.08
C HIS A 211 -5.07 3.92 17.58
N SER A 212 -6.19 3.80 18.31
CA SER A 212 -6.62 2.50 18.81
C SER A 212 -7.00 1.58 17.66
N THR A 213 -6.72 0.31 17.84
CA THR A 213 -7.18 -0.75 16.95
C THR A 213 -8.70 -0.95 17.11
N GLU A 214 -9.34 -1.47 16.05
CA GLU A 214 -10.78 -1.74 16.00
C GLU A 214 -11.06 -3.22 16.35
N PRO A 215 -11.48 -3.52 17.61
CA PRO A 215 -11.52 -4.91 18.10
C PRO A 215 -12.38 -5.86 17.24
N GLU A 216 -13.55 -5.38 16.78
CA GLU A 216 -14.45 -6.21 15.96
C GLU A 216 -13.85 -6.51 14.57
N TYR A 217 -13.23 -5.51 13.94
CA TYR A 217 -12.54 -5.66 12.68
C TYR A 217 -11.40 -6.69 12.79
N ILE A 218 -10.57 -6.56 13.84
CA ILE A 218 -9.46 -7.48 14.13
C ILE A 218 -9.97 -8.89 14.38
N ARG A 219 -10.98 -9.03 15.24
CA ARG A 219 -11.56 -10.32 15.62
C ARG A 219 -12.10 -11.08 14.40
N ARG A 220 -12.62 -10.38 13.41
CA ARG A 220 -13.18 -10.97 12.21
C ARG A 220 -12.15 -11.21 11.11
N LEU A 221 -11.25 -10.27 10.87
CA LEU A 221 -10.30 -10.36 9.76
C LEU A 221 -9.10 -11.27 10.08
N THR A 222 -8.52 -11.19 11.29
CA THR A 222 -7.31 -11.95 11.64
C THR A 222 -7.44 -13.45 11.38
N PRO A 223 -8.52 -14.15 11.81
CA PRO A 223 -8.65 -15.58 11.52
C PRO A 223 -8.75 -15.90 10.02
N LEU A 224 -9.28 -14.98 9.21
CA LEU A 224 -9.37 -15.15 7.76
C LEU A 224 -7.99 -15.03 7.11
N LEU A 225 -7.16 -14.06 7.55
CA LEU A 225 -5.79 -13.91 7.06
C LEU A 225 -4.97 -15.18 7.35
N GLU A 226 -5.05 -15.72 8.57
CA GLU A 226 -4.37 -16.94 8.99
C GLU A 226 -4.87 -18.17 8.21
N LYS A 227 -6.19 -18.39 8.15
CA LYS A 227 -6.83 -19.51 7.44
C LYS A 227 -6.45 -19.58 5.97
N HIS A 228 -6.38 -18.43 5.31
CA HIS A 228 -6.11 -18.35 3.87
C HIS A 228 -4.63 -18.10 3.56
N ARG A 229 -3.75 -18.17 4.58
CA ARG A 229 -2.28 -18.00 4.46
C ARG A 229 -1.93 -16.72 3.73
N VAL A 230 -2.48 -15.60 4.18
CA VAL A 230 -2.09 -14.27 3.70
C VAL A 230 -0.70 -13.97 4.23
N GLN A 231 0.24 -13.61 3.36
CA GLN A 231 1.60 -13.30 3.77
C GLN A 231 1.78 -11.86 4.25
N LEU A 232 0.93 -10.94 3.76
CA LEU A 232 1.11 -9.52 4.03
C LEU A 232 -0.23 -8.81 4.26
N TYR A 233 -0.31 -8.04 5.35
CA TYR A 233 -1.35 -7.06 5.59
C TYR A 233 -0.73 -5.67 5.65
N LEU A 234 -1.18 -4.76 4.76
CA LEU A 234 -0.70 -3.38 4.66
C LEU A 234 -1.74 -2.43 5.23
N ASN A 235 -1.30 -1.49 6.05
CA ASN A 235 -2.17 -0.45 6.61
C ASN A 235 -1.47 0.91 6.72
N GLY A 236 -2.29 1.96 6.85
CA GLY A 236 -1.94 3.32 7.23
C GLY A 236 -2.51 3.67 8.60
N HIS A 237 -3.16 4.83 8.70
CA HIS A 237 -3.87 5.35 9.86
C HIS A 237 -2.99 5.77 11.03
N ASN A 238 -2.03 4.95 11.41
CA ASN A 238 -0.96 5.30 12.32
C ASN A 238 0.22 5.86 11.52
N HIS A 239 0.55 7.13 11.71
CA HIS A 239 1.50 7.88 10.89
C HIS A 239 2.95 7.57 11.27
N HIS A 240 3.35 6.31 11.08
CA HIS A 240 4.71 5.81 11.27
C HIS A 240 4.98 4.59 10.40
N ALA A 241 6.22 4.12 10.39
CA ALA A 241 6.60 2.85 9.76
C ALA A 241 6.72 1.76 10.82
N GLU A 242 6.10 0.58 10.61
CA GLU A 242 6.19 -0.52 11.57
C GLU A 242 6.07 -1.88 10.87
N LEU A 243 6.75 -2.89 11.44
CA LEU A 243 6.64 -4.29 11.05
C LEU A 243 6.40 -5.16 12.28
N VAL A 244 5.26 -5.84 12.29
CA VAL A 244 4.94 -6.89 13.26
C VAL A 244 4.74 -8.20 12.50
N LYS A 245 5.35 -9.29 12.95
CA LYS A 245 5.13 -10.62 12.38
C LYS A 245 4.44 -11.53 13.38
N GLU A 246 3.32 -12.08 12.98
CA GLU A 246 2.55 -13.00 13.83
C GLU A 246 1.90 -14.09 12.97
N LYS A 247 2.08 -15.36 13.37
CA LYS A 247 1.45 -16.55 12.75
C LYS A 247 1.56 -16.61 11.22
N GLY A 248 2.71 -16.23 10.69
CA GLY A 248 2.99 -16.26 9.24
C GLY A 248 2.53 -15.03 8.47
N VAL A 249 1.84 -14.09 9.09
CA VAL A 249 1.44 -12.81 8.48
C VAL A 249 2.40 -11.70 8.90
N ALA A 250 2.91 -10.94 7.92
CA ALA A 250 3.61 -9.69 8.17
C ALA A 250 2.59 -8.52 8.11
N TYR A 251 2.43 -7.84 9.23
CA TYR A 251 1.62 -6.63 9.37
C TYR A 251 2.53 -5.43 9.20
N VAL A 252 2.33 -4.65 8.14
CA VAL A 252 3.19 -3.52 7.78
C VAL A 252 2.38 -2.24 7.82
N THR A 253 2.72 -1.36 8.76
CA THR A 253 2.17 0.00 8.83
C THR A 253 3.02 0.91 7.95
N CYS A 254 2.38 1.60 7.01
CA CYS A 254 2.99 2.50 6.03
C CYS A 254 2.31 3.88 6.02
N GLY A 255 1.85 4.37 7.19
CA GLY A 255 1.17 5.66 7.32
C GLY A 255 2.10 6.87 7.43
N ASN A 256 3.35 6.72 6.99
CA ASN A 256 4.39 7.74 7.13
C ASN A 256 4.68 8.51 5.83
N GLY A 257 3.67 8.64 4.96
CA GLY A 257 3.82 9.32 3.66
C GLY A 257 4.05 10.83 3.74
N SER A 258 3.63 11.46 4.84
CA SER A 258 3.76 12.91 5.01
C SER A 258 3.73 13.36 6.48
N ASP A 259 2.60 13.16 7.17
CA ASP A 259 2.41 13.55 8.56
C ASP A 259 2.97 12.48 9.51
N LEU A 260 3.38 12.88 10.71
CA LEU A 260 4.01 11.98 11.67
C LEU A 260 3.37 12.09 13.04
N TYR A 261 3.10 10.93 13.66
CA TYR A 261 2.60 10.85 15.02
C TYR A 261 3.60 10.18 15.96
N PRO A 262 3.48 10.43 17.27
CA PRO A 262 4.24 9.71 18.27
C PRO A 262 4.00 8.20 18.17
N ILE A 263 5.05 7.43 18.40
CA ILE A 263 5.01 5.97 18.47
C ILE A 263 4.99 5.48 19.92
N GLY A 264 4.33 4.35 20.15
CA GLY A 264 4.34 3.66 21.43
C GLY A 264 5.63 2.86 21.68
N SER A 265 5.58 1.93 22.64
CA SER A 265 6.74 1.14 23.04
C SER A 265 7.30 0.21 21.95
N GLY A 266 6.48 -0.12 20.93
CA GLY A 266 6.83 -1.07 19.89
C GLY A 266 7.10 -2.50 20.41
N GLN A 267 6.60 -2.85 21.59
CA GLN A 267 6.82 -4.19 22.15
C GLN A 267 6.19 -5.26 21.26
N GLY A 268 7.03 -6.17 20.77
CA GLY A 268 6.61 -7.21 19.82
C GLY A 268 6.75 -6.82 18.34
N SER A 269 7.13 -5.57 18.03
CA SER A 269 7.49 -5.17 16.67
C SER A 269 8.92 -5.62 16.33
N GLU A 270 9.11 -6.14 15.12
CA GLU A 270 10.45 -6.37 14.57
C GLU A 270 11.12 -5.04 14.23
N PHE A 271 10.31 -4.05 13.84
CA PHE A 271 10.76 -2.71 13.53
C PHE A 271 9.65 -1.69 13.80
N ILE A 272 10.01 -0.51 14.33
CA ILE A 272 9.15 0.66 14.43
C ILE A 272 9.97 1.94 14.28
N GLY A 273 9.45 2.95 13.57
CA GLY A 273 10.14 4.21 13.37
C GLY A 273 9.22 5.37 12.98
N ALA A 274 9.38 6.52 13.65
CA ALA A 274 8.67 7.76 13.35
C ALA A 274 9.53 8.66 12.44
N TYR A 275 9.33 8.53 11.14
CA TYR A 275 9.97 9.35 10.09
C TYR A 275 9.10 9.31 8.84
N ALA A 276 9.15 10.38 8.03
CA ALA A 276 8.47 10.40 6.73
C ALA A 276 9.20 9.48 5.75
N GLY A 277 8.46 8.69 4.96
CA GLY A 277 9.05 7.73 4.06
C GLY A 277 8.05 6.83 3.36
N PHE A 278 8.55 5.71 2.83
CA PHE A 278 7.77 4.70 2.10
C PHE A 278 8.37 3.31 2.31
N THR A 279 7.62 2.28 1.92
CA THR A 279 8.10 0.90 1.98
C THR A 279 8.25 0.32 0.58
N ALA A 280 9.33 -0.42 0.32
CA ALA A 280 9.48 -1.23 -0.89
C ALA A 280 9.29 -2.72 -0.56
N LEU A 281 8.55 -3.39 -1.43
CA LEU A 281 8.24 -4.82 -1.37
C LEU A 281 8.82 -5.49 -2.61
N ASP A 282 9.84 -6.32 -2.44
CA ASP A 282 10.49 -7.04 -3.52
C ASP A 282 10.06 -8.51 -3.48
N PHE A 283 9.08 -8.87 -4.32
CA PHE A 283 8.54 -10.22 -4.39
C PHE A 283 9.41 -11.11 -5.26
N GLY A 284 10.03 -12.10 -4.64
CA GLY A 284 10.66 -13.22 -5.31
C GLY A 284 9.74 -14.43 -5.38
N ARG A 285 10.30 -15.59 -5.77
CA ARG A 285 9.54 -16.83 -5.88
C ARG A 285 9.17 -17.41 -4.52
N GLU A 286 10.09 -17.39 -3.56
CA GLU A 286 9.97 -18.07 -2.26
C GLU A 286 10.05 -17.10 -1.08
N GLU A 287 10.50 -15.87 -1.31
CA GLU A 287 10.63 -14.86 -0.27
C GLU A 287 10.25 -13.47 -0.78
N LEU A 288 9.78 -12.65 0.13
CA LEU A 288 9.53 -11.22 -0.02
C LEU A 288 10.53 -10.45 0.82
N VAL A 289 11.24 -9.50 0.22
CA VAL A 289 12.07 -8.54 0.95
C VAL A 289 11.28 -7.27 1.20
N ILE A 290 11.16 -6.88 2.46
CA ILE A 290 10.50 -5.66 2.92
C ILE A 290 11.59 -4.65 3.28
N ARG A 291 11.60 -3.47 2.65
CA ARG A 291 12.57 -2.41 2.92
C ARG A 291 11.85 -1.12 3.27
N PHE A 292 12.17 -0.53 4.40
CA PHE A 292 11.64 0.75 4.83
C PHE A 292 12.63 1.86 4.49
N PHE A 293 12.17 2.87 3.77
CA PHE A 293 12.96 4.03 3.34
C PHE A 293 12.46 5.31 4.01
N ASP A 294 13.39 6.18 4.41
CA ASP A 294 13.06 7.54 4.81
C ASP A 294 12.96 8.50 3.61
N ALA A 295 12.60 9.74 3.89
CA ALA A 295 12.45 10.80 2.89
C ALA A 295 13.77 11.21 2.21
N GLU A 296 14.92 10.84 2.76
CA GLU A 296 16.26 11.00 2.15
C GLU A 296 16.62 9.79 1.26
N GLY A 297 15.77 8.74 1.23
CA GLY A 297 15.99 7.53 0.45
C GLY A 297 16.97 6.55 1.11
N LYS A 298 17.21 6.69 2.41
CA LYS A 298 18.02 5.76 3.20
C LYS A 298 17.17 4.60 3.68
N VAL A 299 17.68 3.37 3.57
CA VAL A 299 17.07 2.18 4.17
C VAL A 299 17.19 2.24 5.68
N ARG A 300 16.08 2.27 6.37
CA ARG A 300 15.98 2.29 7.85
C ARG A 300 15.89 0.88 8.42
N HIS A 301 15.25 -0.02 7.69
CA HIS A 301 15.14 -1.44 8.06
C HIS A 301 14.96 -2.32 6.83
N ARG A 302 15.41 -3.57 6.94
CA ARG A 302 15.22 -4.61 5.94
C ARG A 302 14.83 -5.92 6.62
N ALA A 303 13.76 -6.52 6.16
CA ALA A 303 13.28 -7.81 6.66
C ALA A 303 12.98 -8.78 5.50
N ILE A 304 12.91 -10.06 5.81
CA ILE A 304 12.50 -11.12 4.88
C ILE A 304 11.21 -11.76 5.42
N GLN A 305 10.22 -11.90 4.57
CA GLN A 305 9.00 -12.65 4.80
C GLN A 305 9.01 -13.87 3.89
N PRO A 306 9.06 -15.09 4.43
CA PRO A 306 8.91 -16.30 3.63
C PRO A 306 7.47 -16.42 3.09
N ARG A 307 7.34 -17.16 2.02
CA ARG A 307 6.06 -17.48 1.39
C ARG A 307 5.18 -18.35 2.29
#